data_b089365629b2034bfdf33a03cba18035
#
_entry.id   b089365629b2034bfdf33a03cba18035
#
_cell.length_a   1.000
_cell.length_b   1.000
_cell.length_c   1.000
_cell.angle_alpha   90.00
_cell.angle_beta   90.00
_cell.angle_gamma   90.00
#
_symmetry.space_group_name_H-M   'P 1'
#
loop_
_entity.id
_entity.type
_entity.pdbx_description
1 polymer ?
#
loop_
_entity_poly.entity_id
_entity_poly.type
_entity_poly.pdbx_seq_one_letter_code
_entity_poly.pdbx_strand_id
1 'polypeptide(L)'
;MPYKMIIVEDSDLVVQKLTKLLQPLDGIKIEGRASDGYTAVKMIRELHPDYVILDISLKYGHGIKVLEEIAGFENRPYVIVLSNLNYQYYRDKCLKLGAMHFFDKAMEFEKVYDILNERTQLASDTTGVK
;
A
#
# COMPACT_ATOMS: atom_id res chain seq x y z
N MET A 1 -19.60 0.13 -2.09
CA MET A 1 -18.61 1.17 -1.71
C MET A 1 -17.22 0.68 -2.02
N PRO A 2 -16.42 1.45 -2.76
CA PRO A 2 -15.05 1.05 -3.02
C PRO A 2 -14.19 1.17 -1.76
N TYR A 3 -13.14 0.36 -1.72
CA TYR A 3 -12.13 0.45 -0.68
C TYR A 3 -11.23 1.65 -0.94
N LYS A 4 -10.84 2.33 0.12
CA LYS A 4 -9.96 3.52 0.03
C LYS A 4 -8.52 3.10 0.06
N MET A 5 -7.71 3.71 -0.80
CA MET A 5 -6.28 3.44 -0.89
C MET A 5 -5.47 4.73 -0.85
N ILE A 6 -4.33 4.66 -0.17
CA ILE A 6 -3.32 5.71 -0.19
C ILE A 6 -2.05 5.14 -0.77
N ILE A 7 -1.40 5.91 -1.62
CA ILE A 7 -0.09 5.56 -2.18
C ILE A 7 0.97 6.43 -1.51
N VAL A 8 1.97 5.80 -0.90
CA VAL A 8 3.09 6.49 -0.26
C VAL A 8 4.33 6.25 -1.12
N GLU A 9 4.67 7.25 -1.93
CA GLU A 9 5.69 7.12 -2.95
C GLU A 9 6.14 8.51 -3.37
N ASP A 10 7.46 8.75 -3.43
CA ASP A 10 7.99 10.05 -3.80
C ASP A 10 8.26 10.21 -5.30
N SER A 11 8.16 9.14 -6.08
CA SER A 11 8.33 9.20 -7.53
C SER A 11 6.99 9.39 -8.21
N ASP A 12 6.82 10.52 -8.91
CA ASP A 12 5.61 10.79 -9.67
C ASP A 12 5.37 9.73 -10.74
N LEU A 13 6.46 9.26 -11.37
CA LEU A 13 6.36 8.23 -12.40
C LEU A 13 5.78 6.93 -11.83
N VAL A 14 6.24 6.51 -10.67
CA VAL A 14 5.73 5.29 -10.04
C VAL A 14 4.28 5.45 -9.65
N VAL A 15 3.90 6.63 -9.13
CA VAL A 15 2.50 6.91 -8.79
C VAL A 15 1.63 6.80 -10.03
N GLN A 16 2.08 7.36 -11.16
CA GLN A 16 1.33 7.29 -12.41
C GLN A 16 1.18 5.84 -12.89
N LYS A 17 2.25 5.06 -12.79
CA LYS A 17 2.22 3.66 -13.18
C LYS A 17 1.26 2.85 -12.31
N LEU A 18 1.26 3.09 -11.01
CA LEU A 18 0.34 2.41 -10.09
C LEU A 18 -1.10 2.80 -10.38
N THR A 19 -1.34 4.09 -10.57
CA THR A 19 -2.69 4.57 -10.88
C THR A 19 -3.24 3.91 -12.13
N LYS A 20 -2.41 3.82 -13.16
CA LYS A 20 -2.80 3.20 -14.43
C LYS A 20 -3.02 1.69 -14.26
N LEU A 21 -2.14 1.04 -13.53
CA LEU A 21 -2.22 -0.40 -13.28
C LEU A 21 -3.52 -0.77 -12.58
N LEU A 22 -3.93 0.05 -11.62
CA LEU A 22 -5.08 -0.24 -10.76
C LEU A 22 -6.40 0.32 -11.27
N GLN A 23 -6.34 1.11 -12.35
CA GLN A 23 -7.53 1.75 -12.92
C GLN A 23 -8.66 0.76 -13.24
N PRO A 24 -8.37 -0.45 -13.77
CA PRO A 24 -9.45 -1.40 -14.05
C PRO A 24 -10.18 -1.94 -12.83
N LEU A 25 -9.63 -1.75 -11.63
CA LEU A 25 -10.23 -2.27 -10.40
C LEU A 25 -11.26 -1.29 -9.85
N ASP A 26 -12.54 -1.58 -10.11
CA ASP A 26 -13.64 -0.73 -9.64
C ASP A 26 -13.78 -0.72 -8.12
N GLY A 27 -13.28 -1.75 -7.47
CA GLY A 27 -13.39 -1.89 -6.02
C GLY A 27 -12.40 -1.06 -5.23
N ILE A 28 -11.48 -0.37 -5.90
CA ILE A 28 -10.44 0.44 -5.23
C ILE A 28 -10.55 1.89 -5.68
N LYS A 29 -10.50 2.80 -4.72
CA LYS A 29 -10.43 4.23 -5.01
C LYS A 29 -9.17 4.80 -4.37
N ILE A 30 -8.31 5.40 -5.18
CA ILE A 30 -7.11 6.06 -4.68
C ILE A 30 -7.52 7.42 -4.13
N GLU A 31 -7.51 7.54 -2.79
CA GLU A 31 -7.96 8.74 -2.09
C GLU A 31 -6.86 9.79 -1.99
N GLY A 32 -5.60 9.37 -2.05
CA GLY A 32 -4.53 10.34 -1.93
C GLY A 32 -3.15 9.73 -2.10
N ARG A 33 -2.18 10.61 -2.16
CA ARG A 33 -0.78 10.27 -2.31
C ARG A 33 0.03 11.07 -1.31
N ALA A 34 0.96 10.41 -0.62
CA ALA A 34 1.95 11.07 0.22
C ALA A 34 3.33 10.82 -0.35
N SER A 35 4.18 11.85 -0.36
CA SER A 35 5.54 11.72 -0.89
C SER A 35 6.59 11.64 0.22
N ASP A 36 6.16 11.72 1.48
CA ASP A 36 7.06 11.59 2.63
C ASP A 36 6.35 10.88 3.77
N GLY A 37 7.15 10.43 4.75
CA GLY A 37 6.61 9.64 5.84
C GLY A 37 5.69 10.39 6.79
N TYR A 38 5.97 11.65 7.04
CA TYR A 38 5.15 12.44 7.96
C TYR A 38 3.75 12.65 7.39
N THR A 39 3.69 13.05 6.13
CA THR A 39 2.41 13.24 5.43
C THR A 39 1.65 11.92 5.36
N ALA A 40 2.38 10.82 5.12
CA ALA A 40 1.76 9.49 5.04
C ALA A 40 1.06 9.12 6.34
N VAL A 41 1.75 9.25 7.47
CA VAL A 41 1.17 8.89 8.77
C VAL A 41 -0.06 9.76 9.06
N LYS A 42 0.04 11.05 8.78
CA LYS A 42 -1.07 11.97 8.99
C LYS A 42 -2.28 11.59 8.15
N MET A 43 -2.05 11.30 6.87
CA MET A 43 -3.14 10.91 5.96
C MET A 43 -3.79 9.60 6.38
N ILE A 44 -2.98 8.63 6.78
CA ILE A 44 -3.50 7.34 7.23
C ILE A 44 -4.36 7.52 8.47
N ARG A 45 -3.90 8.36 9.40
CA ARG A 45 -4.65 8.64 10.61
C ARG A 45 -5.98 9.33 10.33
N GLU A 46 -6.00 10.25 9.38
CA GLU A 46 -7.20 11.05 9.09
C GLU A 46 -8.18 10.34 8.16
N LEU A 47 -7.67 9.63 7.16
CA LEU A 47 -8.52 9.04 6.12
C LEU A 47 -8.93 7.60 6.39
N HIS A 48 -8.25 6.92 7.30
CA HIS A 48 -8.52 5.51 7.63
C HIS A 48 -8.62 4.65 6.36
N PRO A 49 -7.56 4.63 5.53
CA PRO A 49 -7.61 3.85 4.28
C PRO A 49 -7.65 2.35 4.57
N ASP A 50 -8.26 1.62 3.66
CA ASP A 50 -8.28 0.16 3.74
C ASP A 50 -6.97 -0.44 3.26
N TYR A 51 -6.34 0.21 2.28
CA TYR A 51 -5.09 -0.25 1.66
C TYR A 51 -4.07 0.88 1.58
N VAL A 52 -2.82 0.51 1.80
CA VAL A 52 -1.69 1.44 1.61
C VAL A 52 -0.63 0.73 0.80
N ILE A 53 -0.19 1.37 -0.28
CA ILE A 53 1.00 0.93 -1.01
C ILE A 53 2.13 1.83 -0.52
N LEU A 54 3.19 1.21 -0.02
CA LEU A 54 4.23 1.93 0.69
C LEU A 54 5.60 1.62 0.12
N ASP A 55 6.30 2.67 -0.31
CA ASP A 55 7.72 2.59 -0.64
C ASP A 55 8.52 2.85 0.64
N ILE A 56 9.45 1.96 0.97
CA ILE A 56 10.26 2.13 2.18
C ILE A 56 11.50 2.98 1.93
N SER A 57 11.82 3.27 0.68
CA SER A 57 13.01 4.07 0.35
C SER A 57 12.66 5.53 0.07
N LEU A 58 11.73 6.09 0.83
CA LEU A 58 11.32 7.48 0.69
C LEU A 58 12.48 8.43 0.97
N LYS A 59 12.53 9.51 0.22
CA LYS A 59 13.55 10.53 0.37
C LYS A 59 13.49 11.19 1.76
N TYR A 60 12.28 11.44 2.25
CA TYR A 60 12.07 12.05 3.56
C TYR A 60 11.13 11.18 4.38
N GLY A 61 11.58 10.83 5.60
CA GLY A 61 10.78 9.99 6.47
C GLY A 61 10.61 8.58 5.93
N HIS A 62 11.51 7.70 6.31
CA HIS A 62 11.58 6.33 5.79
C HIS A 62 10.26 5.57 5.95
N GLY A 63 9.97 4.71 4.97
CA GLY A 63 8.75 3.92 5.00
C GLY A 63 8.68 2.95 6.16
N ILE A 64 9.83 2.44 6.63
CA ILE A 64 9.85 1.58 7.82
C ILE A 64 9.33 2.35 9.03
N LYS A 65 9.67 3.63 9.13
CA LYS A 65 9.16 4.47 10.20
C LYS A 65 7.64 4.60 10.14
N VAL A 66 7.10 4.70 8.92
CA VAL A 66 5.64 4.73 8.73
C VAL A 66 5.02 3.45 9.28
N LEU A 67 5.61 2.28 8.97
CA LEU A 67 5.11 1.01 9.49
C LEU A 67 5.14 0.98 11.01
N GLU A 68 6.22 1.47 11.61
CA GLU A 68 6.35 1.52 13.06
C GLU A 68 5.26 2.38 13.69
N GLU A 69 5.01 3.54 13.08
CA GLU A 69 4.01 4.48 13.60
C GLU A 69 2.60 3.93 13.50
N ILE A 70 2.23 3.32 12.36
CA ILE A 70 0.88 2.85 12.17
C ILE A 70 0.62 1.50 12.85
N ALA A 71 1.67 0.83 13.31
CA ALA A 71 1.51 -0.44 14.01
C ALA A 71 0.65 -0.31 15.26
N GLY A 72 0.63 0.87 15.87
CA GLY A 72 -0.18 1.14 17.05
C GLY A 72 -1.59 1.65 16.77
N PHE A 73 -1.94 1.82 15.51
CA PHE A 73 -3.27 2.32 15.16
C PHE A 73 -4.32 1.24 15.37
N GLU A 74 -5.48 1.66 15.84
CA GLU A 74 -6.60 0.76 16.09
C GLU A 74 -7.10 0.12 14.79
N ASN A 75 -7.23 0.94 13.74
CA ASN A 75 -7.67 0.47 12.42
C ASN A 75 -6.49 0.49 11.46
N ARG A 76 -5.68 -0.58 11.51
CA ARG A 76 -4.51 -0.65 10.64
C ARG A 76 -4.91 -1.02 9.22
N PRO A 77 -4.36 -0.31 8.22
CA PRO A 77 -4.64 -0.66 6.83
C PRO A 77 -3.90 -1.93 6.41
N TYR A 78 -4.35 -2.49 5.31
CA TYR A 78 -3.65 -3.60 4.65
C TYR A 78 -2.50 -2.98 3.85
N VAL A 79 -1.26 -3.23 4.28
CA VAL A 79 -0.09 -2.57 3.69
C VAL A 79 0.63 -3.49 2.74
N ILE A 80 0.85 -2.99 1.52
CA ILE A 80 1.67 -3.66 0.52
C ILE A 80 2.93 -2.79 0.33
N VAL A 81 4.09 -3.35 0.66
CA VAL A 81 5.35 -2.66 0.43
C VAL A 81 5.82 -2.93 -1.00
N LEU A 82 6.21 -1.88 -1.69
CA LEU A 82 6.70 -1.95 -3.06
C LEU A 82 8.00 -1.15 -3.10
N SER A 83 9.14 -1.82 -3.20
CA SER A 83 10.42 -1.16 -3.01
C SER A 83 11.51 -1.74 -3.91
N ASN A 84 12.50 -0.89 -4.22
CA ASN A 84 13.74 -1.34 -4.87
C ASN A 84 14.72 -1.92 -3.86
N LEU A 85 14.50 -1.73 -2.57
CA LEU A 85 15.34 -2.27 -1.51
C LEU A 85 14.91 -3.70 -1.22
N ASN A 86 15.40 -4.64 -2.02
CA ASN A 86 14.93 -6.03 -1.98
C ASN A 86 15.81 -6.95 -1.12
N TYR A 87 16.60 -6.39 -0.23
CA TYR A 87 17.41 -7.21 0.69
C TYR A 87 16.51 -7.92 1.69
N GLN A 88 16.92 -9.14 2.04
CA GLN A 88 16.14 -9.96 2.97
C GLN A 88 15.87 -9.24 4.30
N TYR A 89 16.84 -8.46 4.75
CA TYR A 89 16.70 -7.69 5.99
C TYR A 89 15.47 -6.79 5.94
N TYR A 90 15.28 -6.05 4.84
CA TYR A 90 14.15 -5.12 4.72
C TYR A 90 12.84 -5.87 4.59
N ARG A 91 12.84 -6.96 3.83
CA ARG A 91 11.66 -7.80 3.69
C ARG A 91 11.19 -8.32 5.04
N ASP A 92 12.12 -8.92 5.79
CA ASP A 92 11.80 -9.49 7.10
C ASP A 92 11.31 -8.42 8.06
N LYS A 93 11.95 -7.27 8.06
CA LYS A 93 11.59 -6.19 8.96
C LYS A 93 10.20 -5.64 8.66
N CYS A 94 9.89 -5.42 7.38
CA CYS A 94 8.57 -4.91 6.99
C CYS A 94 7.47 -5.90 7.33
N LEU A 95 7.66 -7.17 7.05
CA LEU A 95 6.66 -8.19 7.36
C LEU A 95 6.45 -8.30 8.87
N LYS A 96 7.53 -8.22 9.64
CA LYS A 96 7.46 -8.27 11.10
C LYS A 96 6.68 -7.07 11.65
N LEU A 97 6.78 -5.93 10.99
CA LEU A 97 6.08 -4.72 11.42
C LEU A 97 4.63 -4.66 10.93
N GLY A 98 4.19 -5.68 10.22
CA GLY A 98 2.78 -5.79 9.84
C GLY A 98 2.46 -5.59 8.38
N ALA A 99 3.46 -5.40 7.52
CA ALA A 99 3.20 -5.37 6.09
C ALA A 99 2.72 -6.75 5.64
N MET A 100 1.69 -6.77 4.79
CA MET A 100 1.13 -8.03 4.32
C MET A 100 1.93 -8.61 3.16
N HIS A 101 2.55 -7.75 2.37
CA HIS A 101 3.37 -8.15 1.23
C HIS A 101 4.55 -7.22 1.09
N PHE A 102 5.63 -7.79 0.57
CA PHE A 102 6.83 -7.03 0.23
C PHE A 102 7.21 -7.43 -1.19
N PHE A 103 7.00 -6.52 -2.14
CA PHE A 103 7.26 -6.78 -3.56
C PHE A 103 8.42 -5.94 -4.07
N ASP A 104 9.23 -6.55 -4.93
CA ASP A 104 10.30 -5.85 -5.64
C ASP A 104 9.68 -4.95 -6.72
N LYS A 105 10.03 -3.68 -6.69
CA LYS A 105 9.43 -2.68 -7.58
C LYS A 105 9.73 -2.97 -9.06
N ALA A 106 10.90 -3.53 -9.35
CA ALA A 106 11.30 -3.81 -10.73
C ALA A 106 10.72 -5.11 -11.25
N MET A 107 10.68 -6.14 -10.41
CA MET A 107 10.36 -7.51 -10.86
C MET A 107 8.93 -7.95 -10.52
N GLU A 108 8.33 -7.33 -9.50
CA GLU A 108 7.05 -7.81 -8.98
C GLU A 108 5.97 -6.73 -8.96
N PHE A 109 6.16 -5.68 -9.74
CA PHE A 109 5.26 -4.53 -9.75
C PHE A 109 3.80 -4.94 -9.98
N GLU A 110 3.57 -5.85 -10.93
CA GLU A 110 2.23 -6.26 -11.32
C GLU A 110 1.55 -7.14 -10.27
N LYS A 111 2.29 -7.68 -9.33
CA LYS A 111 1.69 -8.47 -8.25
C LYS A 111 0.78 -7.63 -7.37
N VAL A 112 0.98 -6.32 -7.35
CA VAL A 112 0.10 -5.41 -6.63
C VAL A 112 -1.32 -5.53 -7.19
N TYR A 113 -1.45 -5.53 -8.51
CA TYR A 113 -2.75 -5.72 -9.16
C TYR A 113 -3.35 -7.08 -8.80
N ASP A 114 -2.54 -8.12 -8.87
CA ASP A 114 -3.02 -9.48 -8.63
C ASP A 114 -3.60 -9.63 -7.22
N ILE A 115 -2.90 -9.09 -6.22
CA ILE A 115 -3.36 -9.16 -4.84
C ILE A 115 -4.66 -8.37 -4.66
N LEU A 116 -4.71 -7.15 -5.18
CA LEU A 116 -5.88 -6.29 -4.99
C LEU A 116 -7.09 -6.80 -5.77
N ASN A 117 -6.86 -7.32 -6.96
CA ASN A 117 -7.92 -7.93 -7.74
C ASN A 117 -8.52 -9.13 -6.99
N GLU A 118 -7.66 -10.00 -6.49
CA GLU A 118 -8.10 -11.17 -5.73
C GLU A 118 -8.90 -10.76 -4.50
N ARG A 119 -8.40 -9.79 -3.74
CA ARG A 119 -9.05 -9.38 -2.51
C ARG A 119 -10.40 -8.71 -2.78
N THR A 120 -10.48 -7.89 -3.80
CA THR A 120 -11.76 -7.23 -4.13
C THR A 120 -12.75 -8.20 -4.75
N GLN A 121 -12.29 -9.19 -5.49
CA GLN A 121 -13.16 -10.25 -6.02
C GLN A 121 -13.72 -11.11 -4.90
N LEU A 122 -12.90 -11.48 -3.93
CA LEU A 122 -13.35 -12.26 -2.78
C LEU A 122 -14.42 -11.52 -1.98
N ALA A 123 -14.21 -10.23 -1.75
CA ALA A 123 -15.19 -9.42 -1.02
C ALA A 123 -16.51 -9.34 -1.79
N SER A 124 -16.42 -9.17 -3.11
CA SER A 124 -17.60 -9.11 -3.97
C SER A 124 -18.33 -10.44 -4.00
N ASP A 125 -17.60 -11.56 -4.11
CA ASP A 125 -18.16 -12.90 -4.12
C ASP A 125 -18.86 -13.19 -2.79
N THR A 126 -18.21 -12.82 -1.70
CA THR A 126 -18.79 -13.01 -0.35
C THR A 126 -20.09 -12.25 -0.23
N THR A 127 -20.16 -11.03 -0.76
CA THR A 127 -21.35 -10.21 -0.73
C THR A 127 -22.43 -10.75 -1.66
N GLY A 128 -22.02 -11.30 -2.78
CA GLY A 128 -22.92 -11.80 -3.80
C GLY A 128 -23.55 -13.15 -3.49
N VAL A 129 -22.94 -13.92 -2.62
CA VAL A 129 -23.47 -15.25 -2.25
C VAL A 129 -24.61 -15.07 -1.26
N LYS A 130 -25.72 -15.57 -1.62
CA LYS A 130 -26.90 -15.44 -0.76
C LYS A 130 -27.54 -16.77 -0.52
#